data_e6b01a545634ab659d93db8cc1cf79f4
#
_entry.id   e6b01a545634ab659d93db8cc1cf79f4
#
_cell.length_a   1.000
_cell.length_b   1.000
_cell.length_c   1.000
_cell.angle_alpha   90.00
_cell.angle_beta   90.00
_cell.angle_gamma   90.00
#
_symmetry.space_group_name_H-M   'P 1'
#
loop_
_entity.id
_entity.type
_entity.pdbx_description
1 polymer ?
#
loop_
_entity_poly.entity_id
_entity_poly.type
_entity_poly.pdbx_seq_one_letter_code
_entity_poly.pdbx_strand_id
1 'polypeptide(L)'
;MNLRRALIVGNWKLHGTLAGNQTLLLQLLANLKGLDAVDFAVCVPYVYLFQAQQLLSGSNLLWGSQNVSQYDVGAYTSCISAAMIAEFGCQFVILAHSERRMLRLESHEVTAQRFLRALEGGLTPIYCVGEAQAERDSGLAEEVVKRQVLNMLHSLDDATFARAKQLNMVVAYEPVWAIGTGQHASPHEAQAMHAFIRELIAARDSGFANRIRIIYGGSITADNAQEMLSMPDIDCALVGRSALVAETFTQICRIANDLSLKSHQP
;
A
#
# COMPACT_ATOMS: atom_id res chain seq x y z
N MET A 1 10.74 21.15 -2.43
CA MET A 1 11.26 19.90 -1.84
C MET A 1 10.09 18.94 -1.67
N ASN A 2 10.17 17.73 -2.20
CA ASN A 2 9.15 16.71 -1.96
C ASN A 2 9.23 16.27 -0.50
N LEU A 3 8.20 16.58 0.30
CA LEU A 3 8.14 16.23 1.74
C LEU A 3 7.76 14.76 1.97
N ARG A 4 7.45 14.02 0.90
CA ARG A 4 6.95 12.66 0.96
C ARG A 4 8.09 11.67 0.73
N ARG A 5 8.47 10.95 1.78
CA ARG A 5 9.41 9.87 1.66
C ARG A 5 8.77 8.70 0.92
N ALA A 6 9.37 8.27 -0.17
CA ALA A 6 8.86 7.21 -1.03
C ALA A 6 8.69 5.88 -0.26
N LEU A 7 7.69 5.06 -0.65
CA LEU A 7 7.37 3.78 0.00
C LEU A 7 7.13 2.67 -1.03
N ILE A 8 7.96 1.66 -1.05
CA ILE A 8 7.74 0.43 -1.81
C ILE A 8 7.18 -0.66 -0.90
N VAL A 9 6.01 -1.21 -1.25
CA VAL A 9 5.37 -2.29 -0.50
C VAL A 9 5.20 -3.52 -1.37
N GLY A 10 5.73 -4.65 -0.97
CA GLY A 10 5.50 -5.95 -1.59
C GLY A 10 4.22 -6.60 -1.05
N ASN A 11 3.17 -6.70 -1.84
CA ASN A 11 1.98 -7.48 -1.50
C ASN A 11 2.15 -8.92 -2.01
N TRP A 12 2.40 -9.85 -1.10
CA TRP A 12 2.62 -11.26 -1.47
C TRP A 12 1.35 -11.99 -1.88
N LYS A 13 0.18 -11.40 -1.60
CA LYS A 13 -1.12 -12.04 -1.88
C LYS A 13 -1.18 -13.44 -1.27
N LEU A 14 -1.72 -14.43 -1.99
CA LEU A 14 -1.85 -15.82 -1.54
C LEU A 14 -0.64 -16.65 -2.03
N HIS A 15 0.57 -16.26 -1.62
CA HIS A 15 1.80 -16.95 -1.96
C HIS A 15 2.69 -17.15 -0.72
N GLY A 16 3.57 -18.14 -0.81
CA GLY A 16 4.62 -18.39 0.16
C GLY A 16 4.68 -19.84 0.66
N THR A 17 5.85 -20.19 1.14
CA THR A 17 6.14 -21.37 1.97
C THR A 17 7.19 -20.95 2.99
N LEU A 18 7.32 -21.63 4.12
CA LEU A 18 8.32 -21.25 5.13
C LEU A 18 9.74 -21.21 4.58
N ALA A 19 10.12 -22.20 3.77
CA ALA A 19 11.49 -22.26 3.18
C ALA A 19 11.68 -21.20 2.10
N GLY A 20 10.70 -21.02 1.20
CA GLY A 20 10.76 -20.00 0.14
C GLY A 20 10.76 -18.58 0.69
N ASN A 21 9.94 -18.32 1.71
CA ASN A 21 9.89 -17.03 2.40
C ASN A 21 11.22 -16.69 3.06
N GLN A 22 11.83 -17.67 3.76
CA GLN A 22 13.14 -17.49 4.39
C GLN A 22 14.19 -17.09 3.35
N THR A 23 14.26 -17.81 2.24
CA THR A 23 15.20 -17.50 1.15
C THR A 23 14.95 -16.10 0.60
N LEU A 24 13.70 -15.77 0.28
CA LEU A 24 13.33 -14.45 -0.27
C LEU A 24 13.68 -13.32 0.71
N LEU A 25 13.28 -13.44 1.98
CA LEU A 25 13.50 -12.38 2.97
C LEU A 25 14.99 -12.16 3.24
N LEU A 26 15.81 -13.22 3.35
CA LEU A 26 17.25 -13.10 3.53
C LEU A 26 17.93 -12.43 2.32
N GLN A 27 17.51 -12.76 1.10
CA GLN A 27 18.00 -12.10 -0.10
C GLN A 27 17.61 -10.61 -0.14
N LEU A 28 16.36 -10.28 0.23
CA LEU A 28 15.92 -8.88 0.32
C LEU A 28 16.72 -8.09 1.35
N LEU A 29 16.94 -8.63 2.55
CA LEU A 29 17.77 -8.00 3.57
C LEU A 29 19.18 -7.69 3.08
N ALA A 30 19.80 -8.62 2.36
CA ALA A 30 21.13 -8.43 1.80
C ALA A 30 21.15 -7.36 0.70
N ASN A 31 20.14 -7.40 -0.19
CA ASN A 31 20.09 -6.54 -1.38
C ASN A 31 19.62 -5.10 -1.10
N LEU A 32 18.81 -4.87 -0.05
CA LEU A 32 18.29 -3.56 0.33
C LEU A 32 19.21 -2.82 1.32
N LYS A 33 20.30 -3.45 1.75
CA LYS A 33 21.27 -2.82 2.64
C LYS A 33 21.89 -1.59 1.99
N GLY A 34 21.85 -0.45 2.70
CA GLY A 34 22.40 0.82 2.22
C GLY A 34 21.48 1.60 1.28
N LEU A 35 20.26 1.14 1.03
CA LEU A 35 19.24 1.91 0.35
C LEU A 35 18.40 2.66 1.41
N ASP A 36 18.79 3.89 1.75
CA ASP A 36 18.25 4.61 2.89
C ASP A 36 17.35 5.80 2.52
N ALA A 37 17.19 6.10 1.22
CA ALA A 37 16.37 7.24 0.76
C ALA A 37 14.87 6.94 0.69
N VAL A 38 14.47 5.66 0.78
CA VAL A 38 13.07 5.20 0.69
C VAL A 38 12.75 4.19 1.79
N ASP A 39 11.45 4.01 2.07
CA ASP A 39 10.95 2.97 2.97
C ASP A 39 10.59 1.72 2.16
N PHE A 40 10.88 0.55 2.71
CA PHE A 40 10.54 -0.75 2.13
C PHE A 40 9.69 -1.56 3.10
N ALA A 41 8.68 -2.23 2.58
CA ALA A 41 7.84 -3.14 3.37
C ALA A 41 7.41 -4.36 2.56
N VAL A 42 7.08 -5.45 3.27
CA VAL A 42 6.39 -6.61 2.71
C VAL A 42 5.12 -6.90 3.50
N CYS A 43 4.00 -7.08 2.81
CA CYS A 43 2.74 -7.52 3.41
C CYS A 43 2.53 -9.00 3.10
N VAL A 44 2.67 -9.83 4.12
CA VAL A 44 2.65 -11.30 4.01
C VAL A 44 1.31 -11.88 4.48
N PRO A 45 0.93 -13.11 4.05
CA PRO A 45 -0.18 -13.84 4.66
C PRO A 45 -0.02 -13.99 6.17
N TYR A 46 -1.13 -13.98 6.92
CA TYR A 46 -1.10 -14.03 8.39
C TYR A 46 -0.25 -15.15 8.97
N VAL A 47 -0.27 -16.34 8.33
CA VAL A 47 0.47 -17.53 8.76
C VAL A 47 1.99 -17.34 8.72
N TYR A 48 2.49 -16.29 8.08
CA TYR A 48 3.91 -15.98 7.96
C TYR A 48 4.34 -14.74 8.76
N LEU A 49 3.45 -14.11 9.52
CA LEU A 49 3.78 -12.92 10.30
C LEU A 49 4.86 -13.19 11.35
N PHE A 50 4.76 -14.34 12.05
CA PHE A 50 5.80 -14.74 13.01
C PHE A 50 7.16 -14.93 12.33
N GLN A 51 7.20 -15.56 11.16
CA GLN A 51 8.44 -15.73 10.40
C GLN A 51 9.01 -14.36 9.96
N ALA A 52 8.16 -13.44 9.47
CA ALA A 52 8.57 -12.09 9.12
C ALA A 52 9.18 -11.36 10.33
N GLN A 53 8.51 -11.40 11.49
CA GLN A 53 9.02 -10.84 12.73
C GLN A 53 10.42 -11.40 13.09
N GLN A 54 10.58 -12.72 13.06
CA GLN A 54 11.86 -13.36 13.42
C GLN A 54 13.02 -12.95 12.49
N LEU A 55 12.74 -12.79 11.20
CA LEU A 55 13.78 -12.49 10.21
C LEU A 55 14.04 -11.00 10.02
N LEU A 56 13.03 -10.16 10.19
CA LEU A 56 13.10 -8.75 9.83
C LEU A 56 13.31 -7.79 11.02
N SER A 57 13.13 -8.25 12.26
CA SER A 57 13.33 -7.42 13.45
C SER A 57 14.72 -6.78 13.47
N GLY A 58 14.75 -5.45 13.65
CA GLY A 58 16.00 -4.67 13.66
C GLY A 58 16.58 -4.37 12.28
N SER A 59 15.87 -4.72 11.19
CA SER A 59 16.27 -4.36 9.82
C SER A 59 15.55 -3.10 9.32
N ASN A 60 15.94 -2.63 8.13
CA ASN A 60 15.26 -1.56 7.39
C ASN A 60 14.09 -2.05 6.52
N LEU A 61 13.85 -3.37 6.45
CA LEU A 61 12.70 -3.94 5.74
C LEU A 61 11.53 -4.13 6.72
N LEU A 62 10.52 -3.30 6.58
CA LEU A 62 9.32 -3.31 7.39
C LEU A 62 8.36 -4.41 6.94
N TRP A 63 7.40 -4.78 7.79
CA TRP A 63 6.41 -5.77 7.40
C TRP A 63 5.00 -5.40 7.88
N GLY A 64 4.02 -6.05 7.27
CA GLY A 64 2.62 -5.84 7.55
C GLY A 64 1.75 -7.01 7.12
N SER A 65 0.46 -6.86 7.35
CA SER A 65 -0.56 -7.82 6.97
C SER A 65 -1.35 -7.39 5.73
N GLN A 66 -2.06 -8.33 5.13
CA GLN A 66 -2.85 -8.11 3.92
C GLN A 66 -4.32 -7.77 4.21
N ASN A 67 -4.71 -7.76 5.45
CA ASN A 67 -6.05 -7.42 5.92
C ASN A 67 -6.07 -7.34 7.45
N VAL A 68 -7.22 -6.94 8.03
CA VAL A 68 -7.54 -6.95 9.46
C VAL A 68 -9.02 -7.21 9.66
N SER A 69 -9.42 -7.75 10.81
CA SER A 69 -10.82 -7.88 11.18
C SER A 69 -11.47 -6.51 11.46
N GLN A 70 -12.78 -6.42 11.21
CA GLN A 70 -13.61 -5.30 11.68
C GLN A 70 -13.97 -5.42 13.17
N TYR A 71 -13.69 -6.56 13.76
CA TYR A 71 -13.94 -6.86 15.17
C TYR A 71 -12.63 -6.85 15.94
N ASP A 72 -12.71 -6.50 17.21
CA ASP A 72 -11.56 -6.48 18.10
C ASP A 72 -11.38 -7.84 18.78
N VAL A 73 -12.29 -8.24 19.65
CA VAL A 73 -12.27 -9.48 20.40
C VAL A 73 -13.67 -10.09 20.46
N GLY A 74 -13.77 -11.41 20.53
CA GLY A 74 -15.06 -12.08 20.74
C GLY A 74 -15.28 -13.33 19.89
N ALA A 75 -16.54 -13.72 19.70
CA ALA A 75 -16.96 -14.93 18.99
C ALA A 75 -16.92 -14.76 17.46
N TYR A 76 -15.73 -14.48 16.92
CA TYR A 76 -15.49 -14.24 15.50
C TYR A 76 -14.42 -15.22 14.98
N THR A 77 -14.77 -16.50 14.97
CA THR A 77 -13.88 -17.58 14.56
C THR A 77 -13.23 -17.28 13.20
N SER A 78 -11.91 -17.46 13.11
CA SER A 78 -11.04 -17.18 11.94
C SER A 78 -10.72 -15.69 11.66
N CYS A 79 -11.31 -14.74 12.38
CA CYS A 79 -10.92 -13.35 12.27
C CYS A 79 -9.60 -13.08 13.01
N ILE A 80 -8.81 -12.17 12.48
CA ILE A 80 -7.54 -11.71 13.08
C ILE A 80 -7.67 -10.21 13.37
N SER A 81 -7.58 -9.84 14.66
CA SER A 81 -7.73 -8.44 15.09
C SER A 81 -6.48 -7.61 14.84
N ALA A 82 -6.62 -6.29 14.91
CA ALA A 82 -5.50 -5.37 14.77
C ALA A 82 -4.47 -5.55 15.90
N ALA A 83 -4.94 -5.80 17.12
CA ALA A 83 -4.06 -6.08 18.27
C ALA A 83 -3.21 -7.33 18.03
N MET A 84 -3.82 -8.45 17.56
CA MET A 84 -3.07 -9.67 17.21
C MET A 84 -2.00 -9.41 16.14
N ILE A 85 -2.30 -8.59 15.13
CA ILE A 85 -1.34 -8.24 14.07
C ILE A 85 -0.19 -7.38 14.63
N ALA A 86 -0.52 -6.43 15.50
CA ALA A 86 0.47 -5.54 16.13
C ALA A 86 1.47 -6.29 17.02
N GLU A 87 1.04 -7.36 17.71
CA GLU A 87 1.92 -8.24 18.52
C GLU A 87 3.08 -8.84 17.70
N PHE A 88 2.87 -9.05 16.39
CA PHE A 88 3.93 -9.50 15.49
C PHE A 88 4.80 -8.35 14.94
N GLY A 89 4.71 -7.14 15.49
CA GLY A 89 5.50 -5.99 15.07
C GLY A 89 5.15 -5.45 13.70
N CYS A 90 3.97 -5.79 13.16
CA CYS A 90 3.49 -5.26 11.89
C CYS A 90 3.31 -3.74 11.98
N GLN A 91 3.77 -3.04 10.95
CA GLN A 91 3.56 -1.59 10.83
C GLN A 91 2.45 -1.25 9.86
N PHE A 92 2.26 -2.05 8.82
CA PHE A 92 1.30 -1.79 7.75
C PHE A 92 0.17 -2.81 7.72
N VAL A 93 -0.98 -2.38 7.20
CA VAL A 93 -2.07 -3.27 6.83
C VAL A 93 -2.72 -2.81 5.52
N ILE A 94 -2.84 -3.72 4.56
CA ILE A 94 -3.55 -3.45 3.30
C ILE A 94 -5.04 -3.57 3.54
N LEU A 95 -5.81 -2.55 3.13
CA LEU A 95 -7.27 -2.50 3.27
C LEU A 95 -7.93 -2.18 1.93
N ALA A 96 -9.16 -2.66 1.74
CA ALA A 96 -9.94 -2.42 0.53
C ALA A 96 -9.27 -2.87 -0.78
N HIS A 97 -8.28 -3.78 -0.73
CA HIS A 97 -7.64 -4.28 -1.95
C HIS A 97 -8.68 -4.77 -2.97
N SER A 98 -8.47 -4.48 -4.25
CA SER A 98 -9.42 -4.79 -5.32
C SER A 98 -9.90 -6.25 -5.33
N GLU A 99 -9.00 -7.21 -5.09
CA GLU A 99 -9.37 -8.63 -4.98
C GLU A 99 -10.37 -8.89 -3.85
N ARG A 100 -10.31 -8.14 -2.75
CA ARG A 100 -11.27 -8.31 -1.64
C ARG A 100 -12.61 -7.68 -1.98
N ARG A 101 -12.62 -6.51 -2.62
CA ARG A 101 -13.88 -5.90 -3.10
C ARG A 101 -14.57 -6.79 -4.12
N MET A 102 -13.83 -7.37 -5.07
CA MET A 102 -14.39 -8.17 -6.16
C MET A 102 -14.74 -9.60 -5.73
N LEU A 103 -13.80 -10.29 -5.04
CA LEU A 103 -13.95 -11.72 -4.73
C LEU A 103 -14.64 -11.98 -3.39
N ARG A 104 -14.64 -11.01 -2.49
CA ARG A 104 -15.24 -11.12 -1.14
C ARG A 104 -16.41 -10.19 -0.93
N LEU A 105 -16.76 -9.38 -1.93
CA LEU A 105 -17.87 -8.41 -1.90
C LEU A 105 -17.82 -7.53 -0.63
N GLU A 106 -16.60 -7.11 -0.24
CA GLU A 106 -16.43 -6.24 0.92
C GLU A 106 -17.10 -4.89 0.68
N SER A 107 -18.08 -4.57 1.52
CA SER A 107 -18.78 -3.29 1.47
C SER A 107 -17.90 -2.14 1.99
N HIS A 108 -18.32 -0.92 1.69
CA HIS A 108 -17.66 0.28 2.20
C HIS A 108 -17.71 0.36 3.73
N GLU A 109 -18.83 -0.06 4.34
CA GLU A 109 -19.04 -0.06 5.80
C GLU A 109 -18.06 -1.01 6.50
N VAL A 110 -17.94 -2.24 5.98
CA VAL A 110 -16.98 -3.23 6.50
C VAL A 110 -15.56 -2.70 6.37
N THR A 111 -15.22 -2.10 5.23
CA THR A 111 -13.88 -1.56 5.00
C THR A 111 -13.60 -0.37 5.92
N ALA A 112 -14.58 0.52 6.14
CA ALA A 112 -14.45 1.64 7.09
C ALA A 112 -14.21 1.14 8.52
N GLN A 113 -14.94 0.12 8.96
CA GLN A 113 -14.73 -0.47 10.29
C GLN A 113 -13.32 -1.08 10.42
N ARG A 114 -12.83 -1.78 9.39
CA ARG A 114 -11.46 -2.32 9.38
C ARG A 114 -10.42 -1.21 9.42
N PHE A 115 -10.68 -0.11 8.74
CA PHE A 115 -9.80 1.05 8.76
C PHE A 115 -9.69 1.63 10.18
N LEU A 116 -10.82 1.81 10.87
CA LEU A 116 -10.84 2.27 12.26
C LEU A 116 -10.09 1.30 13.19
N ARG A 117 -10.33 -0.02 13.06
CA ARG A 117 -9.61 -1.03 13.85
C ARG A 117 -8.10 -1.01 13.61
N ALA A 118 -7.66 -0.79 12.37
CA ALA A 118 -6.24 -0.64 12.05
C ALA A 118 -5.62 0.56 12.79
N LEU A 119 -6.31 1.71 12.78
CA LEU A 119 -5.85 2.92 13.50
C LEU A 119 -5.79 2.71 15.01
N GLU A 120 -6.80 2.08 15.59
CA GLU A 120 -6.85 1.74 17.03
C GLU A 120 -5.71 0.80 17.43
N GLY A 121 -5.39 -0.19 16.59
CA GLY A 121 -4.27 -1.10 16.78
C GLY A 121 -2.88 -0.49 16.49
N GLY A 122 -2.82 0.78 16.11
CA GLY A 122 -1.55 1.47 15.81
C GLY A 122 -0.93 1.08 14.47
N LEU A 123 -1.65 0.41 13.60
CA LEU A 123 -1.19 0.03 12.26
C LEU A 123 -1.35 1.19 11.29
N THR A 124 -0.42 1.34 10.35
CA THR A 124 -0.52 2.26 9.22
C THR A 124 -1.39 1.63 8.13
N PRO A 125 -2.61 2.15 7.86
CA PRO A 125 -3.43 1.62 6.78
C PRO A 125 -2.86 1.99 5.41
N ILE A 126 -2.83 1.01 4.49
CA ILE A 126 -2.66 1.21 3.05
C ILE A 126 -4.05 0.99 2.43
N TYR A 127 -4.78 2.08 2.20
CA TYR A 127 -6.14 2.04 1.71
C TYR A 127 -6.16 2.02 0.18
N CYS A 128 -6.63 0.91 -0.40
CA CYS A 128 -6.67 0.71 -1.84
C CYS A 128 -7.94 1.31 -2.45
N VAL A 129 -7.78 2.05 -3.53
CA VAL A 129 -8.85 2.61 -4.36
C VAL A 129 -8.57 2.32 -5.82
N GLY A 130 -9.60 2.22 -6.64
CA GLY A 130 -9.41 2.03 -8.08
C GLY A 130 -10.67 1.49 -8.76
N GLU A 131 -10.72 1.66 -10.07
CA GLU A 131 -11.82 1.33 -10.95
C GLU A 131 -11.57 0.04 -11.75
N ALA A 132 -12.65 -0.66 -12.08
CA ALA A 132 -12.64 -1.79 -13.00
C ALA A 132 -12.62 -1.33 -14.46
N GLN A 133 -12.28 -2.24 -15.39
CA GLN A 133 -12.27 -1.94 -16.83
C GLN A 133 -13.59 -1.38 -17.33
N ALA A 134 -14.72 -2.01 -16.96
CA ALA A 134 -16.04 -1.57 -17.39
C ALA A 134 -16.39 -0.15 -16.90
N GLU A 135 -15.94 0.22 -15.69
CA GLU A 135 -16.15 1.57 -15.15
C GLU A 135 -15.30 2.60 -15.92
N ARG A 136 -14.06 2.23 -16.27
CA ARG A 136 -13.18 3.06 -17.08
C ARG A 136 -13.73 3.28 -18.49
N ASP A 137 -14.15 2.20 -19.17
CA ASP A 137 -14.71 2.25 -20.52
C ASP A 137 -16.00 3.10 -20.59
N SER A 138 -16.73 3.16 -19.48
CA SER A 138 -17.92 3.99 -19.33
C SER A 138 -17.62 5.45 -18.93
N GLY A 139 -16.34 5.84 -18.81
CA GLY A 139 -15.95 7.18 -18.39
C GLY A 139 -16.18 7.49 -16.91
N LEU A 140 -16.40 6.47 -16.07
CA LEU A 140 -16.76 6.61 -14.65
C LEU A 140 -15.55 6.45 -13.70
N ALA A 141 -14.33 6.36 -14.21
CA ALA A 141 -13.13 6.08 -13.41
C ALA A 141 -12.97 7.05 -12.24
N GLU A 142 -13.01 8.36 -12.50
CA GLU A 142 -12.88 9.39 -11.46
C GLU A 142 -14.05 9.34 -10.45
N GLU A 143 -15.28 9.11 -10.90
CA GLU A 143 -16.44 9.03 -10.02
C GLU A 143 -16.32 7.84 -9.04
N VAL A 144 -15.90 6.69 -9.55
CA VAL A 144 -15.67 5.48 -8.73
C VAL A 144 -14.58 5.73 -7.69
N VAL A 145 -13.43 6.25 -8.10
CA VAL A 145 -12.31 6.55 -7.19
C VAL A 145 -12.71 7.63 -6.19
N LYS A 146 -13.39 8.71 -6.64
CA LYS A 146 -13.92 9.76 -5.75
C LYS A 146 -14.82 9.18 -4.68
N ARG A 147 -15.79 8.34 -5.05
CA ARG A 147 -16.69 7.68 -4.10
C ARG A 147 -15.93 6.86 -3.07
N GLN A 148 -14.93 6.08 -3.49
CA GLN A 148 -14.11 5.26 -2.59
C GLN A 148 -13.29 6.12 -1.63
N VAL A 149 -12.64 7.18 -2.10
CA VAL A 149 -11.85 8.11 -1.27
C VAL A 149 -12.75 8.86 -0.30
N LEU A 150 -13.89 9.41 -0.77
CA LEU A 150 -14.81 10.15 0.09
C LEU A 150 -15.47 9.26 1.14
N ASN A 151 -15.83 8.02 0.80
CA ASN A 151 -16.36 7.07 1.79
C ASN A 151 -15.36 6.80 2.91
N MET A 152 -14.08 6.64 2.59
CA MET A 152 -13.03 6.51 3.59
C MET A 152 -12.91 7.79 4.42
N LEU A 153 -12.80 8.96 3.78
CA LEU A 153 -12.65 10.23 4.50
C LEU A 153 -13.85 10.53 5.41
N HIS A 154 -15.08 10.33 4.93
CA HIS A 154 -16.30 10.58 5.70
C HIS A 154 -16.52 9.61 6.86
N SER A 155 -15.91 8.42 6.81
CA SER A 155 -15.95 7.47 7.94
C SER A 155 -15.08 7.89 9.12
N LEU A 156 -14.24 8.91 8.97
CA LEU A 156 -13.32 9.40 10.00
C LEU A 156 -13.86 10.70 10.61
N ASP A 157 -14.13 10.70 11.91
CA ASP A 157 -14.27 11.95 12.66
C ASP A 157 -12.91 12.67 12.79
N ASP A 158 -12.88 13.83 13.44
CA ASP A 158 -11.65 14.62 13.54
C ASP A 158 -10.56 13.92 14.36
N ALA A 159 -10.93 13.16 15.38
CA ALA A 159 -9.97 12.44 16.23
C ALA A 159 -9.34 11.25 15.47
N THR A 160 -10.14 10.45 14.79
CA THR A 160 -9.66 9.33 13.97
C THR A 160 -8.90 9.80 12.74
N PHE A 161 -9.30 10.93 12.14
CA PHE A 161 -8.53 11.56 11.07
C PHE A 161 -7.17 12.08 11.55
N ALA A 162 -7.12 12.70 12.74
CA ALA A 162 -5.85 13.09 13.35
C ALA A 162 -4.96 11.86 13.62
N ARG A 163 -5.54 10.75 14.08
CA ARG A 163 -4.81 9.48 14.27
C ARG A 163 -4.30 8.91 12.94
N ALA A 164 -5.10 8.92 11.88
CA ALA A 164 -4.70 8.48 10.55
C ALA A 164 -3.50 9.31 10.02
N LYS A 165 -3.52 10.63 10.23
CA LYS A 165 -2.39 11.52 9.90
C LYS A 165 -1.15 11.19 10.72
N GLN A 166 -1.28 10.96 12.02
CA GLN A 166 -0.17 10.59 12.91
C GLN A 166 0.49 9.28 12.50
N LEU A 167 -0.31 8.30 12.09
CA LEU A 167 0.16 7.01 11.62
C LEU A 167 0.63 7.04 10.15
N ASN A 168 0.63 8.21 9.50
CA ASN A 168 1.04 8.37 8.11
C ASN A 168 0.32 7.40 7.15
N MET A 169 -1.03 7.33 7.26
CA MET A 169 -1.83 6.49 6.36
C MET A 169 -1.42 6.68 4.90
N VAL A 170 -1.59 5.64 4.12
CA VAL A 170 -1.21 5.58 2.70
C VAL A 170 -2.47 5.31 1.87
N VAL A 171 -2.57 5.91 0.69
CA VAL A 171 -3.55 5.52 -0.33
C VAL A 171 -2.82 4.79 -1.46
N ALA A 172 -3.38 3.66 -1.90
CA ALA A 172 -2.88 2.93 -3.06
C ALA A 172 -3.91 3.03 -4.19
N TYR A 173 -3.49 3.59 -5.33
CA TYR A 173 -4.33 3.59 -6.53
C TYR A 173 -4.09 2.30 -7.32
N GLU A 174 -5.12 1.50 -7.45
CA GLU A 174 -5.14 0.22 -8.15
C GLU A 174 -6.01 0.33 -9.42
N PRO A 175 -5.45 0.63 -10.62
CA PRO A 175 -6.18 0.43 -11.86
C PRO A 175 -6.45 -1.06 -12.02
N VAL A 176 -7.66 -1.53 -11.63
CA VAL A 176 -7.97 -2.97 -11.49
C VAL A 176 -7.79 -3.70 -12.82
N TRP A 177 -8.06 -3.03 -13.92
CA TRP A 177 -7.86 -3.51 -15.28
C TRP A 177 -6.38 -3.79 -15.63
N ALA A 178 -5.44 -3.18 -14.90
CA ALA A 178 -4.00 -3.35 -15.08
C ALA A 178 -3.39 -4.38 -14.09
N ILE A 179 -4.19 -4.97 -13.18
CA ILE A 179 -3.67 -5.90 -12.18
C ILE A 179 -3.64 -7.32 -12.74
N GLY A 180 -2.44 -7.89 -12.89
CA GLY A 180 -2.26 -9.29 -13.30
C GLY A 180 -2.57 -9.58 -14.77
N THR A 181 -2.91 -8.59 -15.57
CA THR A 181 -3.25 -8.73 -16.99
C THR A 181 -2.05 -8.60 -17.94
N GLY A 182 -0.93 -8.11 -17.43
CA GLY A 182 0.23 -7.71 -18.25
C GLY A 182 0.09 -6.31 -18.85
N GLN A 183 -1.08 -5.68 -18.74
CA GLN A 183 -1.28 -4.26 -19.08
C GLN A 183 -0.82 -3.39 -17.91
N HIS A 184 -0.50 -2.14 -18.17
CA HIS A 184 -0.21 -1.12 -17.17
C HIS A 184 -0.80 0.22 -17.63
N ALA A 185 -1.18 1.05 -16.67
CA ALA A 185 -1.53 2.43 -16.98
C ALA A 185 -0.28 3.15 -17.52
N SER A 186 -0.44 4.05 -18.46
CA SER A 186 0.65 4.95 -18.80
C SER A 186 1.02 5.81 -17.58
N PRO A 187 2.27 6.29 -17.47
CA PRO A 187 2.67 7.17 -16.39
C PRO A 187 1.77 8.42 -16.27
N HIS A 188 1.33 8.98 -17.39
CA HIS A 188 0.44 10.15 -17.41
C HIS A 188 -0.98 9.82 -16.91
N GLU A 189 -1.55 8.67 -17.25
CA GLU A 189 -2.85 8.24 -16.74
C GLU A 189 -2.80 8.00 -15.23
N ALA A 190 -1.74 7.31 -14.77
CA ALA A 190 -1.54 7.09 -13.34
C ALA A 190 -1.33 8.43 -12.60
N GLN A 191 -0.51 9.33 -13.14
CA GLN A 191 -0.29 10.67 -12.58
C GLN A 191 -1.59 11.46 -12.46
N ALA A 192 -2.42 11.48 -13.50
CA ALA A 192 -3.68 12.22 -13.46
C ALA A 192 -4.59 11.73 -12.33
N MET A 193 -4.71 10.41 -12.14
CA MET A 193 -5.52 9.85 -11.06
C MET A 193 -4.90 10.08 -9.68
N HIS A 194 -3.57 10.01 -9.54
CA HIS A 194 -2.89 10.33 -8.29
C HIS A 194 -3.08 11.80 -7.90
N ALA A 195 -2.97 12.74 -8.84
CA ALA A 195 -3.24 14.15 -8.62
C ALA A 195 -4.71 14.36 -8.19
N PHE A 196 -5.66 13.73 -8.88
CA PHE A 196 -7.08 13.77 -8.54
C PHE A 196 -7.37 13.25 -7.11
N ILE A 197 -6.77 12.11 -6.71
CA ILE A 197 -6.89 11.59 -5.34
C ILE A 197 -6.34 12.59 -4.34
N ARG A 198 -5.21 13.22 -4.64
CA ARG A 198 -4.59 14.23 -3.77
C ARG A 198 -5.47 15.47 -3.62
N GLU A 199 -6.11 15.93 -4.68
CA GLU A 199 -7.08 17.04 -4.64
C GLU A 199 -8.30 16.71 -3.75
N LEU A 200 -8.84 15.50 -3.83
CA LEU A 200 -9.93 15.06 -2.96
C LEU A 200 -9.54 15.10 -1.47
N ILE A 201 -8.31 14.70 -1.15
CA ILE A 201 -7.78 14.76 0.22
C ILE A 201 -7.53 16.21 0.63
N ALA A 202 -7.04 17.05 -0.28
CA ALA A 202 -6.77 18.47 -0.04
C ALA A 202 -8.04 19.26 0.30
N ALA A 203 -9.18 18.87 -0.24
CA ALA A 203 -10.48 19.46 0.10
C ALA A 203 -10.82 19.31 1.60
N ARG A 204 -10.31 18.28 2.27
CA ARG A 204 -10.46 18.10 3.73
C ARG A 204 -9.30 18.74 4.51
N ASP A 205 -8.06 18.52 4.07
CA ASP A 205 -6.84 19.03 4.74
C ASP A 205 -5.70 19.15 3.72
N SER A 206 -5.45 20.36 3.25
CA SER A 206 -4.41 20.63 2.25
C SER A 206 -2.99 20.36 2.77
N GLY A 207 -2.74 20.61 4.06
CA GLY A 207 -1.46 20.31 4.70
C GLY A 207 -1.19 18.80 4.75
N PHE A 208 -2.21 17.99 4.99
CA PHE A 208 -2.09 16.54 4.95
C PHE A 208 -1.95 16.02 3.52
N ALA A 209 -2.70 16.55 2.57
CA ALA A 209 -2.59 16.16 1.16
C ALA A 209 -1.17 16.31 0.61
N ASN A 210 -0.42 17.31 1.07
CA ASN A 210 0.98 17.53 0.70
C ASN A 210 1.95 16.52 1.32
N ARG A 211 1.53 15.76 2.34
CA ARG A 211 2.38 14.80 3.07
C ARG A 211 1.98 13.35 2.89
N ILE A 212 0.69 13.08 2.60
CA ILE A 212 0.22 11.71 2.40
C ILE A 212 0.91 11.07 1.20
N ARG A 213 1.31 9.83 1.37
CA ARG A 213 1.83 9.01 0.29
C ARG A 213 0.67 8.41 -0.51
N ILE A 214 0.69 8.63 -1.83
CA ILE A 214 -0.22 7.99 -2.76
C ILE A 214 0.62 7.10 -3.66
N ILE A 215 0.48 5.78 -3.52
CA ILE A 215 1.32 4.78 -4.19
C ILE A 215 0.58 4.10 -5.34
N TYR A 216 1.31 3.75 -6.39
CA TYR A 216 0.75 3.06 -7.55
C TYR A 216 0.63 1.56 -7.30
N GLY A 217 -0.57 0.99 -7.45
CA GLY A 217 -0.88 -0.42 -7.20
C GLY A 217 -1.16 -1.25 -8.46
N GLY A 218 -0.91 -0.69 -9.65
CA GLY A 218 -1.00 -1.44 -10.90
C GLY A 218 0.24 -2.28 -11.19
N SER A 219 0.34 -2.80 -12.42
CA SER A 219 1.49 -3.59 -12.84
C SER A 219 2.76 -2.73 -12.91
N ILE A 220 3.73 -3.05 -12.05
CA ILE A 220 5.04 -2.39 -12.03
C ILE A 220 6.15 -3.43 -12.13
N THR A 221 7.14 -3.15 -12.96
CA THR A 221 8.33 -3.96 -13.23
C THR A 221 9.56 -3.06 -13.23
N ALA A 222 10.76 -3.62 -13.27
CA ALA A 222 11.97 -2.83 -13.40
C ALA A 222 11.98 -1.96 -14.67
N ASP A 223 11.34 -2.44 -15.76
CA ASP A 223 11.37 -1.75 -17.06
C ASP A 223 10.52 -0.46 -17.07
N ASN A 224 9.38 -0.43 -16.36
CA ASN A 224 8.49 0.74 -16.31
C ASN A 224 8.61 1.57 -15.02
N ALA A 225 9.35 1.08 -14.02
CA ALA A 225 9.46 1.73 -12.71
C ALA A 225 10.06 3.14 -12.80
N GLN A 226 11.08 3.34 -13.64
CA GLN A 226 11.76 4.64 -13.77
C GLN A 226 10.78 5.74 -14.22
N GLU A 227 9.99 5.49 -15.25
CA GLU A 227 9.03 6.47 -15.78
C GLU A 227 7.87 6.69 -14.79
N MET A 228 7.30 5.58 -14.26
CA MET A 228 6.17 5.63 -13.34
C MET A 228 6.52 6.40 -12.06
N LEU A 229 7.64 6.07 -11.43
CA LEU A 229 8.05 6.63 -10.14
C LEU A 229 8.67 8.04 -10.26
N SER A 230 8.90 8.53 -11.48
CA SER A 230 9.34 9.91 -11.73
C SER A 230 8.17 10.91 -11.69
N MET A 231 6.93 10.46 -11.68
CA MET A 231 5.77 11.33 -11.70
C MET A 231 5.56 12.03 -10.35
N PRO A 232 5.17 13.34 -10.36
CA PRO A 232 5.19 14.19 -9.17
C PRO A 232 4.24 13.77 -8.04
N ASP A 233 3.13 13.09 -8.36
CA ASP A 233 2.16 12.65 -7.36
C ASP A 233 2.19 11.15 -7.06
N ILE A 234 3.09 10.40 -7.71
CA ILE A 234 3.29 8.96 -7.47
C ILE A 234 4.40 8.78 -6.44
N ASP A 235 4.03 8.51 -5.19
CA ASP A 235 4.95 8.41 -4.04
C ASP A 235 5.49 6.99 -3.83
N CYS A 236 5.48 6.20 -4.86
CA CYS A 236 6.04 4.87 -5.04
C CYS A 236 5.01 3.78 -5.37
N ALA A 237 5.17 2.54 -4.88
CA ALA A 237 4.39 1.43 -5.41
C ALA A 237 3.96 0.38 -4.39
N LEU A 238 2.78 -0.19 -4.65
CA LEU A 238 2.32 -1.46 -4.07
C LEU A 238 2.54 -2.57 -5.11
N VAL A 239 3.59 -3.37 -4.90
CA VAL A 239 4.12 -4.33 -5.87
C VAL A 239 3.55 -5.73 -5.62
N GLY A 240 2.91 -6.32 -6.62
CA GLY A 240 2.37 -7.68 -6.53
C GLY A 240 3.41 -8.75 -6.90
N ARG A 241 3.26 -9.37 -8.06
CA ARG A 241 4.08 -10.52 -8.51
C ARG A 241 5.59 -10.26 -8.46
N SER A 242 6.04 -9.09 -8.85
CA SER A 242 7.47 -8.71 -8.82
C SER A 242 8.06 -8.75 -7.41
N ALA A 243 7.24 -8.66 -6.36
CA ALA A 243 7.70 -8.75 -4.97
C ALA A 243 8.01 -10.17 -4.49
N LEU A 244 7.67 -11.19 -5.28
CA LEU A 244 7.93 -12.60 -4.97
C LEU A 244 9.30 -13.08 -5.49
N VAL A 245 10.04 -12.22 -6.18
CA VAL A 245 11.39 -12.50 -6.72
C VAL A 245 12.33 -11.41 -6.22
N ALA A 246 13.32 -11.79 -5.41
CA ALA A 246 14.22 -10.85 -4.76
C ALA A 246 14.91 -9.89 -5.73
N GLU A 247 15.37 -10.38 -6.87
CA GLU A 247 16.05 -9.56 -7.89
C GLU A 247 15.14 -8.48 -8.46
N THR A 248 13.93 -8.85 -8.93
CA THR A 248 13.00 -7.89 -9.54
C THR A 248 12.49 -6.85 -8.54
N PHE A 249 12.18 -7.28 -7.31
CA PHE A 249 11.78 -6.35 -6.25
C PHE A 249 12.91 -5.38 -5.89
N THR A 250 14.13 -5.90 -5.76
CA THR A 250 15.32 -5.09 -5.46
C THR A 250 15.59 -4.06 -6.56
N GLN A 251 15.45 -4.41 -7.83
CA GLN A 251 15.62 -3.47 -8.93
C GLN A 251 14.63 -2.30 -8.85
N ILE A 252 13.35 -2.57 -8.58
CA ILE A 252 12.34 -1.52 -8.35
C ILE A 252 12.75 -0.63 -7.16
N CYS A 253 13.19 -1.24 -6.05
CA CYS A 253 13.62 -0.52 -4.86
C CYS A 253 14.84 0.38 -5.13
N ARG A 254 15.82 -0.08 -5.91
CA ARG A 254 16.99 0.72 -6.30
C ARG A 254 16.59 1.91 -7.16
N ILE A 255 15.73 1.70 -8.16
CA ILE A 255 15.21 2.80 -9.00
C ILE A 255 14.54 3.87 -8.13
N ALA A 256 13.67 3.46 -7.20
CA ALA A 256 13.00 4.39 -6.30
C ALA A 256 14.01 5.15 -5.39
N ASN A 257 15.01 4.45 -4.87
CA ASN A 257 16.05 5.06 -4.04
C ASN A 257 16.86 6.10 -4.82
N ASP A 258 17.27 5.78 -6.05
CA ASP A 258 18.06 6.66 -6.90
C ASP A 258 17.26 7.92 -7.31
N LEU A 259 15.97 7.78 -7.59
CA LEU A 259 15.07 8.90 -7.86
C LEU A 259 14.94 9.80 -6.63
N SER A 260 14.76 9.22 -5.44
CA SER A 260 14.66 9.98 -4.20
C SER A 260 15.94 10.75 -3.88
N LEU A 261 17.11 10.16 -4.10
CA LEU A 261 18.40 10.84 -3.91
C LEU A 261 18.55 12.03 -4.87
N LYS A 262 18.15 11.90 -6.13
CA LYS A 262 18.21 12.99 -7.11
C LYS A 262 17.27 14.15 -6.76
N SER A 263 16.09 13.88 -6.22
CA SER A 263 15.12 14.91 -5.83
C SER A 263 15.56 15.75 -4.62
N HIS A 264 16.55 15.27 -3.85
CA HIS A 264 17.12 15.97 -2.69
C HIS A 264 18.45 16.67 -2.99
N GLN A 265 18.96 16.59 -4.22
CA GLN A 265 20.11 17.39 -4.62
C GLN A 265 19.64 18.84 -4.92
N PRO A 266 20.35 19.86 -4.39
CA PRO A 266 19.98 21.27 -4.54
C PRO A 266 20.06 21.75 -5.99
#